data_e7b756fa0e908812dfbce60c55f3b2bb
#
_entry.id   e7b756fa0e908812dfbce60c55f3b2bb
#
_cell.length_a   1.000
_cell.length_b   1.000
_cell.length_c   1.000
_cell.angle_alpha   90.00
_cell.angle_beta   90.00
_cell.angle_gamma   90.00
#
_symmetry.space_group_name_H-M   'P 1'
#
loop_
_entity.id
_entity.type
_entity.pdbx_description
1 polymer ?
#
loop_
_entity_poly.entity_id
_entity_poly.type
_entity_poly.pdbx_seq_one_letter_code
_entity_poly.pdbx_strand_id
1 'polypeptide(L)'
;MKKIIFFALVVMISPFVITQVSCNKSIHQVTSNIPALNPTNEDLNAGTWKLVLLSRPDSFAVAAPAATNSSGYVADLNEIKGLQKSLSSDDEAKINYWAAGNALRWNETMRDLVAKYNLPPYQNANGTYPIPSSANPFAYPNFPFSNPPYAARAYAYVSAAQYDALVACWYYKQLYNRPAPYKVDSSVEAKVTRTTLPSYPSEAAVLAGVTAEMMKSLFPDEIANIQQKAQEAELAAIESGAAARSDINAGEALGRQIADLFIARAKTDNASVAVGNPTIWAGLATQTAATGQTPWQSLEV
;
A
#
# COMPACT_ATOMS: atom_id res chain seq x y z
N MET A 1 36.01 50.84 7.38
CA MET A 1 36.10 49.76 6.38
C MET A 1 35.70 48.40 6.94
N LYS A 2 36.15 47.92 8.12
CA LYS A 2 35.76 46.57 8.65
C LYS A 2 34.26 46.39 8.93
N LYS A 3 33.52 47.43 9.36
CA LYS A 3 32.06 47.30 9.64
C LYS A 3 31.20 47.23 8.35
N ILE A 4 31.63 47.88 7.27
CA ILE A 4 30.91 47.86 5.99
C ILE A 4 31.08 46.52 5.29
N ILE A 5 32.27 45.90 5.41
CA ILE A 5 32.53 44.56 4.84
C ILE A 5 31.70 43.49 5.56
N PHE A 6 31.49 43.61 6.88
CA PHE A 6 30.66 42.65 7.63
C PHE A 6 29.18 42.75 7.25
N PHE A 7 28.69 43.98 7.01
CA PHE A 7 27.30 44.19 6.59
C PHE A 7 27.06 43.69 5.15
N ALA A 8 28.02 43.88 4.25
CA ALA A 8 27.94 43.37 2.89
C ALA A 8 27.97 41.83 2.83
N LEU A 9 28.76 41.20 3.75
CA LEU A 9 28.82 39.74 3.82
C LEU A 9 27.51 39.14 4.35
N VAL A 10 26.88 39.76 5.35
CA VAL A 10 25.58 39.32 5.91
C VAL A 10 24.45 39.48 4.90
N VAL A 11 24.46 40.55 4.09
CA VAL A 11 23.44 40.79 3.03
C VAL A 11 23.61 39.83 1.85
N MET A 12 24.84 39.39 1.55
CA MET A 12 25.05 38.37 0.48
C MET A 12 24.70 36.94 0.91
N ILE A 13 24.81 36.60 2.19
CA ILE A 13 24.45 35.26 2.71
C ILE A 13 22.91 35.13 2.86
N SER A 14 22.20 36.23 3.14
CA SER A 14 20.77 36.25 3.38
C SER A 14 19.92 35.73 2.20
N PRO A 15 20.15 36.11 0.93
CA PRO A 15 19.37 35.56 -0.19
C PRO A 15 19.68 34.08 -0.50
N PHE A 16 20.89 33.62 -0.16
CA PHE A 16 21.27 32.22 -0.40
C PHE A 16 20.61 31.26 0.61
N VAL A 17 20.38 31.71 1.83
CA VAL A 17 19.66 30.93 2.85
C VAL A 17 18.15 30.89 2.54
N ILE A 18 17.59 31.98 2.01
CA ILE A 18 16.15 32.06 1.69
C ILE A 18 15.82 31.16 0.48
N THR A 19 16.73 31.02 -0.49
CA THR A 19 16.50 30.14 -1.65
C THR A 19 16.57 28.65 -1.31
N GLN A 20 17.27 28.25 -0.24
CA GLN A 20 17.34 26.86 0.20
C GLN A 20 16.05 26.42 0.93
N VAL A 21 15.33 27.34 1.55
CA VAL A 21 14.08 27.03 2.29
C VAL A 21 12.86 26.93 1.35
N SER A 22 12.98 27.44 0.10
CA SER A 22 11.86 27.48 -0.86
C SER A 22 11.60 26.15 -1.58
N CYS A 23 12.48 25.15 -1.48
CA CYS A 23 12.34 23.89 -2.23
C CYS A 23 11.75 22.71 -1.44
N ASN A 24 11.44 22.88 -0.17
CA ASN A 24 10.73 21.86 0.63
C ASN A 24 9.23 22.18 0.72
N LYS A 25 8.53 22.24 -0.41
CA LYS A 25 7.09 22.03 -0.41
C LYS A 25 6.83 20.53 -0.31
N SER A 26 6.93 19.99 0.89
CA SER A 26 6.23 18.76 1.21
C SER A 26 4.74 19.07 1.04
N ILE A 27 4.09 18.44 0.07
CA ILE A 27 2.64 18.45 -0.01
C ILE A 27 2.19 17.60 1.17
N HIS A 28 1.95 18.26 2.31
CA HIS A 28 1.30 17.59 3.44
C HIS A 28 -0.13 17.30 3.02
N GLN A 29 -0.39 16.04 2.70
CA GLN A 29 -1.76 15.60 2.54
C GLN A 29 -2.46 15.77 3.89
N VAL A 30 -3.63 16.39 3.88
CA VAL A 30 -4.47 16.63 5.09
C VAL A 30 -5.04 15.32 5.67
N THR A 31 -4.60 14.18 5.17
CA THR A 31 -5.04 12.83 5.53
C THR A 31 -4.53 12.33 6.89
N SER A 32 -3.57 13.04 7.51
CA SER A 32 -3.02 12.66 8.83
C SER A 32 -4.06 12.66 9.96
N ASN A 33 -5.14 13.44 9.84
CA ASN A 33 -6.15 13.64 10.88
C ASN A 33 -7.48 12.93 10.59
N ILE A 34 -7.48 11.88 9.76
CA ILE A 34 -8.69 11.08 9.55
C ILE A 34 -8.97 10.30 10.84
N PRO A 35 -10.20 10.40 11.40
CA PRO A 35 -10.54 9.68 12.61
C PRO A 35 -10.52 8.16 12.40
N ALA A 36 -10.33 7.42 13.48
CA ALA A 36 -10.46 5.97 13.47
C ALA A 36 -11.83 5.53 12.93
N LEU A 37 -11.85 4.43 12.19
CA LEU A 37 -13.09 3.84 11.70
C LEU A 37 -14.01 3.47 12.87
N ASN A 38 -15.25 3.83 12.73
CA ASN A 38 -16.32 3.45 13.66
C ASN A 38 -17.55 2.99 12.84
N PRO A 39 -17.48 1.83 12.19
CA PRO A 39 -18.55 1.33 11.36
C PRO A 39 -19.77 1.02 12.19
N THR A 40 -20.94 1.49 11.76
CA THR A 40 -22.24 1.21 12.37
C THR A 40 -23.00 0.10 11.65
N ASN A 41 -22.55 -0.27 10.46
CA ASN A 41 -23.15 -1.32 9.64
C ASN A 41 -22.02 -2.05 8.90
N GLU A 42 -21.94 -3.36 9.07
CA GLU A 42 -20.91 -4.22 8.51
C GLU A 42 -21.55 -5.34 7.70
N ASP A 43 -21.04 -5.59 6.50
CA ASP A 43 -21.46 -6.74 5.71
C ASP A 43 -20.72 -8.01 6.16
N LEU A 44 -21.37 -8.75 7.05
CA LEU A 44 -20.82 -10.01 7.55
C LEU A 44 -20.67 -11.09 6.45
N ASN A 45 -21.31 -10.92 5.29
CA ASN A 45 -21.22 -11.84 4.16
C ASN A 45 -20.11 -11.48 3.16
N ALA A 46 -19.25 -10.53 3.48
CA ALA A 46 -18.17 -10.09 2.58
C ALA A 46 -17.28 -11.25 2.06
N GLY A 47 -17.15 -12.33 2.83
CA GLY A 47 -16.46 -13.57 2.40
C GLY A 47 -17.12 -14.33 1.25
N THR A 48 -18.32 -13.93 0.81
CA THR A 48 -19.05 -14.52 -0.33
C THR A 48 -19.07 -13.63 -1.57
N TRP A 49 -18.43 -12.46 -1.50
CA TRP A 49 -18.42 -11.52 -2.63
C TRP A 49 -17.66 -12.10 -3.81
N LYS A 50 -18.05 -11.65 -5.03
CA LYS A 50 -17.43 -12.12 -6.28
C LYS A 50 -15.97 -11.67 -6.34
N LEU A 51 -15.09 -12.63 -6.53
CA LEU A 51 -13.64 -12.42 -6.63
C LEU A 51 -13.24 -11.91 -8.03
N VAL A 52 -12.09 -11.25 -8.11
CA VAL A 52 -11.53 -10.71 -9.35
C VAL A 52 -10.64 -11.76 -10.03
N LEU A 53 -9.67 -12.29 -9.32
CA LEU A 53 -8.69 -13.25 -9.85
C LEU A 53 -8.67 -14.59 -9.13
N LEU A 54 -8.90 -14.59 -7.82
CA LEU A 54 -9.05 -15.83 -7.07
C LEU A 54 -10.26 -16.62 -7.58
N SER A 55 -10.12 -17.92 -7.74
CA SER A 55 -11.23 -18.79 -8.14
C SER A 55 -12.25 -19.03 -7.02
N ARG A 56 -11.76 -19.07 -5.76
CA ARG A 56 -12.54 -19.28 -4.54
C ARG A 56 -11.87 -18.57 -3.36
N PRO A 57 -12.62 -18.14 -2.32
CA PRO A 57 -12.04 -17.46 -1.17
C PRO A 57 -11.11 -18.36 -0.34
N ASP A 58 -11.27 -19.68 -0.44
CA ASP A 58 -10.45 -20.71 0.20
C ASP A 58 -9.38 -21.31 -0.73
N SER A 59 -9.01 -20.63 -1.82
CA SER A 59 -7.96 -21.09 -2.74
C SER A 59 -6.60 -21.27 -2.06
N PHE A 60 -6.33 -20.52 -1.02
CA PHE A 60 -5.16 -20.65 -0.16
C PHE A 60 -5.61 -21.03 1.25
N ALA A 61 -5.15 -22.17 1.76
CA ALA A 61 -5.57 -22.69 3.04
C ALA A 61 -4.98 -21.85 4.19
N VAL A 62 -5.85 -21.48 5.13
CA VAL A 62 -5.46 -20.91 6.43
C VAL A 62 -5.75 -21.95 7.48
N ALA A 63 -4.75 -22.33 8.27
CA ALA A 63 -4.92 -23.32 9.33
C ALA A 63 -5.91 -22.84 10.41
N ALA A 64 -6.64 -23.76 11.02
CA ALA A 64 -7.51 -23.41 12.14
C ALA A 64 -6.69 -22.80 13.30
N PRO A 65 -7.17 -21.71 13.93
CA PRO A 65 -6.46 -21.08 15.03
C PRO A 65 -6.46 -21.98 16.26
N ALA A 66 -5.42 -21.87 17.07
CA ALA A 66 -5.39 -22.51 18.37
C ALA A 66 -6.52 -21.98 19.28
N ALA A 67 -7.00 -22.82 20.18
CA ALA A 67 -8.03 -22.42 21.15
C ALA A 67 -7.54 -21.25 22.02
N THR A 68 -8.47 -20.37 22.42
CA THR A 68 -8.14 -19.15 23.19
C THR A 68 -7.61 -19.43 24.61
N ASN A 69 -7.75 -20.66 25.11
CA ASN A 69 -7.15 -21.14 26.36
C ASN A 69 -5.86 -21.94 26.17
N SER A 70 -5.35 -22.07 24.95
CA SER A 70 -4.08 -22.74 24.67
C SER A 70 -2.88 -21.92 25.17
N SER A 71 -1.79 -22.61 25.52
CA SER A 71 -0.56 -21.94 25.97
C SER A 71 0.00 -20.95 24.92
N GLY A 72 -0.14 -21.28 23.64
CA GLY A 72 0.29 -20.38 22.55
C GLY A 72 -0.52 -19.08 22.51
N TYR A 73 -1.85 -19.17 22.58
CA TYR A 73 -2.69 -17.98 22.58
C TYR A 73 -2.55 -17.14 23.87
N VAL A 74 -2.35 -17.81 25.03
CA VAL A 74 -2.03 -17.12 26.28
C VAL A 74 -0.70 -16.36 26.17
N ALA A 75 0.29 -16.90 25.46
CA ALA A 75 1.53 -16.17 25.16
C ALA A 75 1.28 -14.93 24.29
N ASP A 76 0.44 -15.04 23.25
CA ASP A 76 0.01 -13.90 22.44
C ASP A 76 -0.66 -12.80 23.28
N LEU A 77 -1.58 -13.17 24.20
CA LEU A 77 -2.20 -12.21 25.12
C LEU A 77 -1.18 -11.53 26.04
N ASN A 78 -0.18 -12.27 26.52
CA ASN A 78 0.89 -11.71 27.34
C ASN A 78 1.79 -10.76 26.53
N GLU A 79 2.06 -11.05 25.26
CA GLU A 79 2.75 -10.12 24.35
C GLU A 79 2.00 -8.79 24.26
N ILE A 80 0.69 -8.82 23.95
CA ILE A 80 -0.13 -7.60 23.86
C ILE A 80 -0.07 -6.81 25.16
N LYS A 81 -0.28 -7.45 26.32
CA LYS A 81 -0.21 -6.79 27.62
C LYS A 81 1.17 -6.20 27.91
N GLY A 82 2.23 -6.87 27.47
CA GLY A 82 3.60 -6.37 27.58
C GLY A 82 3.81 -5.09 26.76
N LEU A 83 3.40 -5.09 25.51
CA LEU A 83 3.48 -3.94 24.61
C LEU A 83 2.64 -2.76 25.13
N GLN A 84 1.41 -3.02 25.55
CA GLN A 84 0.51 -1.96 26.05
C GLN A 84 1.01 -1.26 27.33
N LYS A 85 1.85 -1.90 28.12
CA LYS A 85 2.49 -1.27 29.30
C LYS A 85 3.58 -0.25 28.94
N SER A 86 4.15 -0.37 27.76
CA SER A 86 5.30 0.45 27.33
C SER A 86 4.99 1.30 26.10
N LEU A 87 3.71 1.49 25.73
CA LEU A 87 3.32 2.34 24.60
C LEU A 87 3.83 3.76 24.76
N SER A 88 4.54 4.23 23.77
CA SER A 88 4.93 5.63 23.63
C SER A 88 3.82 6.43 22.93
N SER A 89 3.92 7.76 22.98
CA SER A 89 3.01 8.63 22.20
C SER A 89 3.14 8.42 20.68
N ASP A 90 4.30 7.98 20.21
CA ASP A 90 4.53 7.64 18.81
C ASP A 90 3.78 6.33 18.42
N ASP A 91 3.78 5.34 19.30
CA ASP A 91 3.03 4.11 19.09
C ASP A 91 1.52 4.37 19.08
N GLU A 92 1.03 5.19 20.00
CA GLU A 92 -0.37 5.62 20.00
C GLU A 92 -0.73 6.39 18.72
N ALA A 93 0.15 7.22 18.20
CA ALA A 93 -0.05 7.91 16.92
C ALA A 93 -0.11 6.93 15.74
N LYS A 94 0.72 5.88 15.72
CA LYS A 94 0.68 4.81 14.71
C LYS A 94 -0.61 4.00 14.81
N ILE A 95 -1.04 3.62 16.01
CA ILE A 95 -2.33 2.95 16.22
C ILE A 95 -3.46 3.79 15.63
N ASN A 96 -3.52 5.08 15.94
CA ASN A 96 -4.55 6.00 15.42
C ASN A 96 -4.45 6.17 13.90
N TYR A 97 -3.24 6.23 13.35
CA TYR A 97 -3.02 6.34 11.91
C TYR A 97 -3.62 5.13 11.18
N TRP A 98 -3.31 3.90 11.60
CA TRP A 98 -3.81 2.68 10.97
C TRP A 98 -5.29 2.41 11.29
N ALA A 99 -5.79 2.85 12.42
CA ALA A 99 -7.20 2.73 12.79
C ALA A 99 -8.16 3.50 11.87
N ALA A 100 -7.66 4.48 11.11
CA ALA A 100 -8.44 5.17 10.07
C ALA A 100 -8.79 4.28 8.85
N GLY A 101 -8.23 3.07 8.81
CA GLY A 101 -8.50 2.07 7.78
C GLY A 101 -7.24 1.65 7.01
N ASN A 102 -6.87 0.39 7.13
CA ASN A 102 -5.65 -0.13 6.51
C ASN A 102 -5.67 0.01 4.98
N ALA A 103 -6.78 -0.30 4.31
CA ALA A 103 -6.89 -0.13 2.86
C ALA A 103 -6.67 1.32 2.43
N LEU A 104 -7.23 2.29 3.17
CA LEU A 104 -7.03 3.71 2.92
C LEU A 104 -5.54 4.09 3.04
N ARG A 105 -4.88 3.70 4.14
CA ARG A 105 -3.49 4.05 4.41
C ARG A 105 -2.52 3.43 3.41
N TRP A 106 -2.78 2.21 3.00
CA TRP A 106 -2.01 1.60 1.92
C TRP A 106 -2.22 2.27 0.56
N ASN A 107 -3.44 2.73 0.27
CA ASN A 107 -3.71 3.53 -0.94
C ASN A 107 -3.03 4.89 -0.91
N GLU A 108 -2.93 5.54 0.25
CA GLU A 108 -2.14 6.78 0.43
C GLU A 108 -0.67 6.51 0.14
N THR A 109 -0.08 5.49 0.77
CA THR A 109 1.31 5.09 0.54
C THR A 109 1.59 4.78 -0.93
N MET A 110 0.67 4.08 -1.60
CA MET A 110 0.78 3.80 -3.03
C MET A 110 0.78 5.07 -3.88
N ARG A 111 -0.11 6.02 -3.60
CA ARG A 111 -0.18 7.28 -4.33
C ARG A 111 1.07 8.14 -4.13
N ASP A 112 1.61 8.15 -2.92
CA ASP A 112 2.85 8.87 -2.61
C ASP A 112 4.03 8.29 -3.40
N LEU A 113 4.12 6.95 -3.51
CA LEU A 113 5.16 6.30 -4.30
C LEU A 113 4.95 6.51 -5.80
N VAL A 114 3.72 6.41 -6.31
CA VAL A 114 3.42 6.74 -7.70
C VAL A 114 3.81 8.20 -8.00
N ALA A 115 3.48 9.14 -7.12
CA ALA A 115 3.86 10.55 -7.27
C ALA A 115 5.39 10.74 -7.23
N LYS A 116 6.10 10.03 -6.34
CA LYS A 116 7.56 10.06 -6.26
C LYS A 116 8.23 9.60 -7.55
N TYR A 117 7.68 8.57 -8.19
CA TYR A 117 8.21 7.97 -9.41
C TYR A 117 7.45 8.39 -10.68
N ASN A 118 6.70 9.50 -10.62
CA ASN A 118 5.95 10.10 -11.71
C ASN A 118 6.67 11.33 -12.30
N LEU A 119 7.98 11.38 -12.23
CA LEU A 119 8.75 12.47 -12.80
C LEU A 119 9.08 12.13 -14.25
N PRO A 120 8.78 13.03 -15.21
CA PRO A 120 9.18 12.85 -16.60
C PRO A 120 10.71 12.86 -16.69
N PRO A 121 11.29 12.16 -17.68
CA PRO A 121 12.72 12.26 -17.94
C PRO A 121 13.07 13.69 -18.38
N TYR A 122 14.35 14.04 -18.28
CA TYR A 122 14.84 15.33 -18.81
C TYR A 122 14.57 15.42 -20.31
N GLN A 123 14.11 16.60 -20.73
CA GLN A 123 13.88 16.92 -22.13
C GLN A 123 15.19 16.92 -22.92
N ASN A 124 15.18 16.33 -24.09
CA ASN A 124 16.30 16.41 -25.02
C ASN A 124 16.48 17.83 -25.55
N ALA A 125 17.67 18.15 -26.07
CA ALA A 125 17.97 19.50 -26.65
C ALA A 125 17.02 19.91 -27.80
N ASN A 126 16.40 18.95 -28.47
CA ASN A 126 15.44 19.17 -29.55
C ASN A 126 13.98 19.33 -29.06
N GLY A 127 13.75 19.42 -27.76
CA GLY A 127 12.41 19.57 -27.18
C GLY A 127 11.59 18.25 -27.03
N THR A 128 12.15 17.12 -27.41
CA THR A 128 11.51 15.81 -27.26
C THR A 128 11.88 15.17 -25.94
N TYR A 129 11.11 14.14 -25.51
CA TYR A 129 11.44 13.32 -24.36
C TYR A 129 12.01 11.98 -24.79
N PRO A 130 12.92 11.37 -23.98
CA PRO A 130 13.39 10.02 -24.24
C PRO A 130 12.22 9.03 -24.23
N ILE A 131 12.21 8.12 -25.20
CA ILE A 131 11.22 7.06 -25.27
C ILE A 131 11.56 6.01 -24.22
N PRO A 132 10.59 5.55 -23.38
CA PRO A 132 10.80 4.45 -22.45
C PRO A 132 11.28 3.20 -23.17
N SER A 133 12.27 2.52 -22.62
CA SER A 133 12.80 1.29 -23.17
C SER A 133 12.64 0.14 -22.20
N SER A 134 11.97 -0.92 -22.62
CA SER A 134 11.89 -2.16 -21.84
C SER A 134 13.25 -2.85 -21.66
N ALA A 135 14.23 -2.52 -22.52
CA ALA A 135 15.60 -3.03 -22.40
C ALA A 135 16.39 -2.36 -21.27
N ASN A 136 16.01 -1.13 -20.89
CA ASN A 136 16.61 -0.42 -19.76
C ASN A 136 15.57 0.41 -19.01
N PRO A 137 14.66 -0.25 -18.26
CA PRO A 137 13.59 0.44 -17.53
C PRO A 137 14.11 1.33 -16.39
N PHE A 138 15.37 1.13 -15.98
CA PHE A 138 16.01 1.90 -14.90
C PHE A 138 16.88 3.07 -15.39
N ALA A 139 17.00 3.28 -16.71
CA ALA A 139 17.71 4.44 -17.25
C ALA A 139 17.16 5.77 -16.72
N TYR A 140 15.86 5.79 -16.40
CA TYR A 140 15.15 6.91 -15.80
C TYR A 140 14.34 6.38 -14.60
N PRO A 141 14.92 6.21 -13.42
CA PRO A 141 14.30 5.53 -12.29
C PRO A 141 12.99 6.17 -11.80
N ASN A 142 12.78 7.44 -12.09
CA ASN A 142 11.56 8.18 -11.73
C ASN A 142 10.50 8.17 -12.83
N PHE A 143 10.76 7.50 -13.95
CA PHE A 143 9.96 7.56 -15.17
C PHE A 143 8.75 6.61 -15.23
N PRO A 144 8.77 5.38 -14.67
CA PRO A 144 7.75 4.38 -15.02
C PRO A 144 6.30 4.84 -14.84
N PHE A 145 6.06 5.70 -13.85
CA PHE A 145 4.71 6.17 -13.51
C PHE A 145 4.34 7.54 -14.09
N SER A 146 5.22 8.18 -14.87
CA SER A 146 4.87 9.35 -15.66
C SER A 146 3.94 9.00 -16.84
N ASN A 147 3.86 7.71 -17.18
CA ASN A 147 2.91 7.20 -18.17
C ASN A 147 1.61 6.77 -17.48
N PRO A 148 0.44 7.43 -17.73
CA PRO A 148 -0.82 7.13 -17.10
C PRO A 148 -1.26 5.67 -17.17
N PRO A 149 -1.14 4.93 -18.29
CA PRO A 149 -1.43 3.51 -18.33
C PRO A 149 -0.65 2.67 -17.31
N TYR A 150 0.60 2.96 -17.06
CA TYR A 150 1.39 2.23 -16.05
C TYR A 150 0.92 2.55 -14.65
N ALA A 151 0.65 3.82 -14.33
CA ALA A 151 0.09 4.21 -13.05
C ALA A 151 -1.29 3.56 -12.82
N ALA A 152 -2.18 3.64 -13.81
CA ALA A 152 -3.51 3.02 -13.75
C ALA A 152 -3.42 1.49 -13.55
N ARG A 153 -2.51 0.82 -14.28
CA ARG A 153 -2.25 -0.61 -14.13
C ARG A 153 -1.78 -0.96 -12.71
N ALA A 154 -0.85 -0.18 -12.16
CA ALA A 154 -0.34 -0.40 -10.81
C ALA A 154 -1.46 -0.27 -9.76
N TYR A 155 -2.28 0.78 -9.83
CA TYR A 155 -3.45 0.94 -8.95
C TYR A 155 -4.44 -0.19 -9.10
N ALA A 156 -4.76 -0.61 -10.32
CA ALA A 156 -5.71 -1.69 -10.60
C ALA A 156 -5.26 -3.01 -9.97
N TYR A 157 -4.00 -3.40 -10.16
CA TYR A 157 -3.47 -4.64 -9.60
C TYR A 157 -3.45 -4.63 -8.08
N VAL A 158 -2.95 -3.56 -7.46
CA VAL A 158 -2.89 -3.46 -5.99
C VAL A 158 -4.29 -3.48 -5.40
N SER A 159 -5.23 -2.69 -5.93
CA SER A 159 -6.60 -2.62 -5.40
C SER A 159 -7.37 -3.93 -5.59
N ALA A 160 -7.23 -4.60 -6.74
CA ALA A 160 -7.86 -5.88 -6.99
C ALA A 160 -7.29 -6.99 -6.08
N ALA A 161 -5.98 -6.98 -5.85
CA ALA A 161 -5.33 -7.92 -4.93
C ALA A 161 -5.79 -7.71 -3.48
N GLN A 162 -5.86 -6.45 -3.03
CA GLN A 162 -6.42 -6.10 -1.72
C GLN A 162 -7.86 -6.58 -1.56
N TYR A 163 -8.69 -6.37 -2.58
CA TYR A 163 -10.09 -6.78 -2.57
C TYR A 163 -10.23 -8.30 -2.44
N ASP A 164 -9.56 -9.08 -3.29
CA ASP A 164 -9.62 -10.54 -3.22
C ASP A 164 -9.08 -11.07 -1.89
N ALA A 165 -8.01 -10.44 -1.37
CA ALA A 165 -7.43 -10.79 -0.08
C ALA A 165 -8.38 -10.53 1.08
N LEU A 166 -9.13 -9.44 1.06
CA LEU A 166 -10.15 -9.15 2.07
C LEU A 166 -11.31 -10.11 1.98
N VAL A 167 -11.80 -10.47 0.79
CA VAL A 167 -12.86 -11.48 0.62
C VAL A 167 -12.41 -12.82 1.20
N ALA A 168 -11.19 -13.27 0.90
CA ALA A 168 -10.62 -14.50 1.47
C ALA A 168 -10.46 -14.40 3.00
N CYS A 169 -9.99 -13.26 3.51
CA CYS A 169 -9.88 -13.00 4.94
C CYS A 169 -11.25 -13.15 5.65
N TRP A 170 -12.29 -12.52 5.11
CA TRP A 170 -13.63 -12.56 5.67
C TRP A 170 -14.26 -13.95 5.62
N TYR A 171 -13.99 -14.74 4.58
CA TYR A 171 -14.37 -16.14 4.54
C TYR A 171 -13.82 -16.91 5.75
N TYR A 172 -12.53 -16.76 6.06
CA TYR A 172 -11.91 -17.44 7.19
C TYR A 172 -12.31 -16.84 8.54
N LYS A 173 -12.57 -15.53 8.61
CA LYS A 173 -13.12 -14.90 9.82
C LYS A 173 -14.46 -15.53 10.21
N GLN A 174 -15.35 -15.72 9.25
CA GLN A 174 -16.64 -16.39 9.49
C GLN A 174 -16.45 -17.86 9.86
N LEU A 175 -15.57 -18.56 9.16
CA LEU A 175 -15.32 -19.98 9.38
C LEU A 175 -14.82 -20.28 10.80
N TYR A 176 -13.87 -19.47 11.29
CA TYR A 176 -13.21 -19.73 12.57
C TYR A 176 -13.79 -18.93 13.73
N ASN A 177 -14.37 -17.82 13.47
CA ASN A 177 -15.08 -16.94 14.42
C ASN A 177 -14.33 -16.72 15.74
N ARG A 178 -12.99 -16.56 15.70
CA ARG A 178 -12.17 -16.31 16.88
C ARG A 178 -12.38 -14.88 17.40
N PRO A 179 -12.77 -14.70 18.68
CA PRO A 179 -12.98 -13.39 19.24
C PRO A 179 -11.67 -12.59 19.35
N ALA A 180 -11.76 -11.27 19.26
CA ALA A 180 -10.62 -10.38 19.42
C ALA A 180 -9.99 -10.49 20.83
N PRO A 181 -8.67 -10.26 21.00
CA PRO A 181 -7.96 -10.37 22.26
C PRO A 181 -8.62 -9.63 23.42
N TYR A 182 -9.05 -8.38 23.21
CA TYR A 182 -9.74 -7.58 24.24
C TYR A 182 -11.11 -8.14 24.68
N LYS A 183 -11.65 -9.13 23.94
CA LYS A 183 -12.87 -9.88 24.34
C LYS A 183 -12.55 -11.12 25.13
N VAL A 184 -11.39 -11.72 24.88
CA VAL A 184 -10.94 -12.95 25.54
C VAL A 184 -10.36 -12.63 26.92
N ASP A 185 -9.57 -11.57 27.03
CA ASP A 185 -8.92 -11.15 28.28
C ASP A 185 -9.25 -9.68 28.55
N SER A 186 -9.99 -9.41 29.61
CA SER A 186 -10.39 -8.05 30.02
C SER A 186 -9.21 -7.16 30.44
N SER A 187 -8.04 -7.73 30.69
CA SER A 187 -6.81 -6.98 30.97
C SER A 187 -6.10 -6.48 29.69
N VAL A 188 -6.54 -6.91 28.50
CA VAL A 188 -6.15 -6.34 27.23
C VAL A 188 -7.04 -5.14 26.94
N GLU A 189 -6.43 -3.97 26.83
CA GLU A 189 -7.15 -2.74 26.50
C GLU A 189 -7.43 -2.65 24.98
N ALA A 190 -8.65 -2.29 24.60
CA ALA A 190 -8.93 -1.94 23.21
C ALA A 190 -8.57 -0.47 22.98
N LYS A 191 -7.49 -0.21 22.24
CA LYS A 191 -7.06 1.14 21.82
C LYS A 191 -7.78 1.63 20.55
N VAL A 192 -8.62 0.79 19.95
CA VAL A 192 -9.47 1.10 18.79
C VAL A 192 -10.93 0.81 19.13
N THR A 193 -11.84 1.22 18.24
CA THR A 193 -13.28 0.92 18.41
C THR A 193 -13.49 -0.57 18.58
N ARG A 194 -14.20 -0.96 19.65
CA ARG A 194 -14.58 -2.35 19.88
C ARG A 194 -15.64 -2.78 18.88
N THR A 195 -15.41 -3.90 18.22
CA THR A 195 -16.36 -4.50 17.27
C THR A 195 -16.80 -5.88 17.73
N THR A 196 -17.83 -6.41 17.09
CA THR A 196 -18.24 -7.81 17.30
C THR A 196 -17.52 -8.78 16.39
N LEU A 197 -16.70 -8.27 15.47
CA LEU A 197 -16.03 -9.04 14.44
C LEU A 197 -14.97 -9.99 15.00
N PRO A 198 -14.75 -11.12 14.34
CA PRO A 198 -13.64 -12.03 14.63
C PRO A 198 -12.29 -11.40 14.30
N SER A 199 -11.24 -11.77 15.04
CA SER A 199 -9.88 -11.26 14.79
C SER A 199 -9.05 -12.09 13.83
N TYR A 200 -9.38 -13.36 13.64
CA TYR A 200 -8.56 -14.32 12.90
C TYR A 200 -9.12 -14.69 11.52
N PRO A 201 -8.31 -14.60 10.45
CA PRO A 201 -7.00 -13.93 10.38
C PRO A 201 -7.13 -12.41 10.47
N SER A 202 -6.03 -11.70 10.80
CA SER A 202 -6.05 -10.24 10.92
C SER A 202 -6.20 -9.55 9.55
N GLU A 203 -7.18 -8.68 9.38
CA GLU A 203 -7.35 -7.87 8.17
C GLU A 203 -6.16 -6.92 7.93
N ALA A 204 -5.64 -6.32 9.01
CA ALA A 204 -4.48 -5.45 8.92
C ALA A 204 -3.29 -6.19 8.32
N ALA A 205 -3.04 -7.42 8.79
CA ALA A 205 -1.93 -8.24 8.31
C ALA A 205 -2.17 -8.81 6.90
N VAL A 206 -3.41 -9.17 6.56
CA VAL A 206 -3.76 -9.58 5.18
C VAL A 206 -3.47 -8.44 4.20
N LEU A 207 -3.90 -7.22 4.54
CA LEU A 207 -3.64 -6.04 3.71
C LEU A 207 -2.17 -5.67 3.69
N ALA A 208 -1.46 -5.77 4.81
CA ALA A 208 -0.01 -5.55 4.87
C ALA A 208 0.73 -6.55 3.96
N GLY A 209 0.43 -7.84 4.10
CA GLY A 209 1.05 -8.90 3.32
C GLY A 209 0.82 -8.75 1.82
N VAL A 210 -0.45 -8.60 1.39
CA VAL A 210 -0.77 -8.49 -0.04
C VAL A 210 -0.23 -7.20 -0.65
N THR A 211 -0.38 -6.07 0.05
CA THR A 211 0.00 -4.78 -0.51
C THR A 211 1.51 -4.61 -0.55
N ALA A 212 2.21 -5.00 0.52
CA ALA A 212 3.66 -4.90 0.55
C ALA A 212 4.32 -5.74 -0.55
N GLU A 213 3.88 -6.99 -0.77
CA GLU A 213 4.45 -7.82 -1.84
C GLU A 213 4.18 -7.24 -3.23
N MET A 214 2.94 -6.77 -3.49
CA MET A 214 2.61 -6.10 -4.73
C MET A 214 3.47 -4.85 -4.95
N MET A 215 3.59 -4.00 -3.93
CA MET A 215 4.32 -2.74 -4.03
C MET A 215 5.84 -2.96 -4.14
N LYS A 216 6.42 -3.95 -3.47
CA LYS A 216 7.85 -4.30 -3.65
C LYS A 216 8.18 -4.69 -5.10
N SER A 217 7.24 -5.31 -5.79
CA SER A 217 7.40 -5.64 -7.22
C SER A 217 7.30 -4.41 -8.14
N LEU A 218 6.57 -3.37 -7.70
CA LEU A 218 6.37 -2.14 -8.46
C LEU A 218 7.44 -1.07 -8.16
N PHE A 219 7.98 -1.07 -6.94
CA PHE A 219 8.92 -0.07 -6.42
C PHE A 219 10.13 -0.75 -5.76
N PRO A 220 11.02 -1.35 -6.55
CA PRO A 220 12.14 -2.14 -6.02
C PRO A 220 13.11 -1.31 -5.15
N ASP A 221 13.21 0.00 -5.38
CA ASP A 221 14.06 0.88 -4.56
C ASP A 221 13.43 1.23 -3.19
N GLU A 222 12.15 0.89 -2.99
CA GLU A 222 11.39 1.19 -1.77
C GLU A 222 11.16 -0.05 -0.88
N ILE A 223 11.77 -1.18 -1.20
CA ILE A 223 11.54 -2.46 -0.49
C ILE A 223 11.64 -2.30 1.03
N ALA A 224 12.70 -1.64 1.52
CA ALA A 224 12.91 -1.44 2.95
C ALA A 224 11.80 -0.58 3.59
N ASN A 225 11.41 0.52 2.95
CA ASN A 225 10.37 1.42 3.43
C ASN A 225 9.00 0.73 3.45
N ILE A 226 8.67 -0.01 2.39
CA ILE A 226 7.42 -0.78 2.27
C ILE A 226 7.35 -1.85 3.36
N GLN A 227 8.45 -2.57 3.59
CA GLN A 227 8.52 -3.60 4.63
C GLN A 227 8.37 -3.01 6.03
N GLN A 228 9.01 -1.87 6.30
CA GLN A 228 8.85 -1.16 7.56
C GLN A 228 7.39 -0.72 7.80
N LYS A 229 6.71 -0.25 6.74
CA LYS A 229 5.29 0.14 6.80
C LYS A 229 4.38 -1.06 7.09
N ALA A 230 4.67 -2.23 6.50
CA ALA A 230 3.93 -3.45 6.78
C ALA A 230 4.07 -3.86 8.26
N GLN A 231 5.29 -3.89 8.78
CA GLN A 231 5.57 -4.18 10.18
C GLN A 231 4.89 -3.18 11.14
N GLU A 232 4.87 -1.89 10.77
CA GLU A 232 4.19 -0.86 11.55
C GLU A 232 2.67 -1.11 11.63
N ALA A 233 2.02 -1.47 10.50
CA ALA A 233 0.60 -1.79 10.46
C ALA A 233 0.24 -3.02 11.31
N GLU A 234 1.06 -4.05 11.23
CA GLU A 234 0.91 -5.30 11.97
C GLU A 234 1.11 -5.09 13.48
N LEU A 235 2.16 -4.37 13.85
CA LEU A 235 2.44 -4.04 15.25
C LEU A 235 1.32 -3.17 15.85
N ALA A 236 0.86 -2.16 15.14
CA ALA A 236 -0.25 -1.33 15.57
C ALA A 236 -1.54 -2.14 15.81
N ALA A 237 -1.81 -3.19 15.00
CA ALA A 237 -2.95 -4.07 15.22
C ALA A 237 -2.82 -4.91 16.50
N ILE A 238 -1.60 -5.34 16.88
CA ILE A 238 -1.32 -6.05 18.12
C ILE A 238 -1.45 -5.09 19.32
N GLU A 239 -0.78 -3.97 19.27
CA GLU A 239 -0.74 -2.96 20.32
C GLU A 239 -2.12 -2.38 20.63
N SER A 240 -2.97 -2.28 19.61
CA SER A 240 -4.36 -1.87 19.77
C SER A 240 -5.24 -2.90 20.49
N GLY A 241 -4.77 -4.12 20.70
CA GLY A 241 -5.54 -5.22 21.27
C GLY A 241 -6.56 -5.84 20.29
N ALA A 242 -6.56 -5.42 19.02
CA ALA A 242 -7.50 -5.90 18.00
C ALA A 242 -7.10 -7.28 17.44
N ALA A 243 -5.80 -7.59 17.39
CA ALA A 243 -5.28 -8.84 16.84
C ALA A 243 -4.17 -9.44 17.73
N ALA A 244 -4.12 -10.75 17.80
CA ALA A 244 -3.03 -11.50 18.41
C ALA A 244 -1.91 -11.77 17.41
N ARG A 245 -0.70 -12.12 17.88
CA ARG A 245 0.42 -12.48 16.99
C ARG A 245 0.05 -13.59 16.02
N SER A 246 -0.69 -14.58 16.47
CA SER A 246 -1.18 -15.66 15.62
C SER A 246 -2.21 -15.20 14.57
N ASP A 247 -3.02 -14.15 14.86
CA ASP A 247 -3.90 -13.53 13.84
C ASP A 247 -3.08 -12.85 12.76
N ILE A 248 -2.00 -12.15 13.15
CA ILE A 248 -1.09 -11.45 12.25
C ILE A 248 -0.39 -12.45 11.32
N ASN A 249 0.25 -13.46 11.90
CA ASN A 249 1.01 -14.45 11.11
C ASN A 249 0.14 -15.14 10.05
N ALA A 250 -1.10 -15.49 10.42
CA ALA A 250 -2.05 -16.12 9.50
C ALA A 250 -2.51 -15.13 8.40
N GLY A 251 -2.75 -13.88 8.75
CA GLY A 251 -3.17 -12.84 7.83
C GLY A 251 -2.07 -12.49 6.83
N GLU A 252 -0.85 -12.24 7.31
CA GLU A 252 0.31 -11.94 6.47
C GLU A 252 0.57 -13.07 5.46
N ALA A 253 0.58 -14.34 5.93
CA ALA A 253 0.79 -15.48 5.07
C ALA A 253 -0.27 -15.60 3.97
N LEU A 254 -1.54 -15.38 4.28
CA LEU A 254 -2.63 -15.37 3.30
C LEU A 254 -2.44 -14.22 2.30
N GLY A 255 -2.16 -13.02 2.77
CA GLY A 255 -1.95 -11.85 1.93
C GLY A 255 -0.81 -12.05 0.93
N ARG A 256 0.33 -12.60 1.35
CA ARG A 256 1.48 -12.89 0.49
C ARG A 256 1.15 -13.91 -0.60
N GLN A 257 0.47 -15.02 -0.27
CA GLN A 257 0.09 -16.02 -1.25
C GLN A 257 -0.84 -15.44 -2.32
N ILE A 258 -1.74 -14.55 -1.94
CA ILE A 258 -2.62 -13.86 -2.89
C ILE A 258 -1.83 -12.87 -3.75
N ALA A 259 -0.88 -12.14 -3.17
CA ALA A 259 0.00 -11.25 -3.94
C ALA A 259 0.77 -12.01 -5.03
N ASP A 260 1.32 -13.18 -4.71
CA ASP A 260 2.04 -14.01 -5.69
C ASP A 260 1.18 -14.36 -6.90
N LEU A 261 -0.10 -14.66 -6.71
CA LEU A 261 -1.04 -14.91 -7.81
C LEU A 261 -1.21 -13.68 -8.71
N PHE A 262 -1.40 -12.50 -8.11
CA PHE A 262 -1.55 -11.25 -8.87
C PHE A 262 -0.25 -10.83 -9.55
N ILE A 263 0.90 -11.02 -8.91
CA ILE A 263 2.22 -10.77 -9.51
C ILE A 263 2.45 -11.71 -10.70
N ALA A 264 2.10 -13.00 -10.58
CA ALA A 264 2.18 -13.94 -11.69
C ALA A 264 1.30 -13.51 -12.88
N ARG A 265 0.08 -13.05 -12.62
CA ARG A 265 -0.82 -12.49 -13.64
C ARG A 265 -0.24 -11.23 -14.28
N ALA A 266 0.35 -10.33 -13.48
CA ALA A 266 0.97 -9.10 -13.98
C ALA A 266 2.19 -9.36 -14.88
N LYS A 267 2.90 -10.46 -14.67
CA LYS A 267 4.03 -10.86 -15.53
C LYS A 267 3.59 -11.38 -16.90
N THR A 268 2.32 -11.74 -17.07
CA THR A 268 1.76 -12.36 -18.28
C THR A 268 0.68 -11.53 -18.97
N ASP A 269 0.48 -10.28 -18.56
CA ASP A 269 -0.54 -9.38 -19.11
C ASP A 269 -0.09 -8.62 -20.36
N ASN A 270 1.10 -8.92 -20.88
CA ASN A 270 1.73 -8.27 -22.03
C ASN A 270 2.09 -6.80 -21.86
N ALA A 271 2.04 -6.22 -20.66
CA ALA A 271 2.45 -4.84 -20.44
C ALA A 271 3.92 -4.60 -20.84
N SER A 272 4.79 -5.60 -20.64
CA SER A 272 6.22 -5.52 -21.00
C SER A 272 6.47 -5.44 -22.52
N VAL A 273 5.52 -5.87 -23.36
CA VAL A 273 5.59 -5.84 -24.81
C VAL A 273 4.65 -4.81 -25.44
N ALA A 274 3.90 -4.08 -24.60
CA ALA A 274 3.00 -3.01 -25.04
C ALA A 274 3.74 -1.74 -25.51
N VAL A 275 5.06 -1.75 -25.49
CA VAL A 275 5.92 -0.67 -25.99
C VAL A 275 6.01 -0.81 -27.50
N GLY A 276 5.10 -0.19 -28.22
CA GLY A 276 5.17 -0.12 -29.69
C GLY A 276 6.32 0.78 -30.17
N ASN A 277 6.36 0.98 -31.47
CA ASN A 277 7.18 1.99 -32.11
C ASN A 277 6.32 2.79 -33.12
N PRO A 278 6.80 3.91 -33.66
CA PRO A 278 6.02 4.73 -34.59
C PRO A 278 5.42 3.97 -35.78
N THR A 279 6.11 2.96 -36.31
CA THR A 279 5.62 2.14 -37.42
C THR A 279 4.44 1.26 -36.99
N ILE A 280 4.54 0.61 -35.83
CA ILE A 280 3.46 -0.21 -35.26
C ILE A 280 2.25 0.69 -34.96
N TRP A 281 2.46 1.85 -34.36
CA TRP A 281 1.37 2.78 -34.02
C TRP A 281 0.63 3.30 -35.27
N ALA A 282 1.38 3.67 -36.32
CA ALA A 282 0.79 4.06 -37.60
C ALA A 282 -0.02 2.91 -38.24
N GLY A 283 0.49 1.67 -38.14
CA GLY A 283 -0.22 0.49 -38.59
C GLY A 283 -1.53 0.26 -37.84
N LEU A 284 -1.51 0.37 -36.50
CA LEU A 284 -2.71 0.27 -35.65
C LEU A 284 -3.72 1.39 -35.96
N ALA A 285 -3.26 2.62 -36.14
CA ALA A 285 -4.11 3.74 -36.51
C ALA A 285 -4.82 3.49 -37.84
N THR A 286 -4.10 2.97 -38.85
CA THR A 286 -4.67 2.60 -40.17
C THR A 286 -5.70 1.49 -40.03
N GLN A 287 -5.40 0.42 -39.27
CA GLN A 287 -6.32 -0.69 -39.03
C GLN A 287 -7.59 -0.23 -38.32
N THR A 288 -7.47 0.62 -37.29
CA THR A 288 -8.62 1.14 -36.55
C THR A 288 -9.48 2.04 -37.45
N ALA A 289 -8.87 2.92 -38.25
CA ALA A 289 -9.60 3.77 -39.20
C ALA A 289 -10.37 2.94 -40.23
N ALA A 290 -9.82 1.81 -40.69
CA ALA A 290 -10.48 0.90 -41.62
C ALA A 290 -11.76 0.26 -41.05
N THR A 291 -11.94 0.21 -39.72
CA THR A 291 -13.17 -0.24 -39.05
C THR A 291 -14.20 0.89 -38.87
N GLY A 292 -13.94 2.10 -39.35
CA GLY A 292 -14.78 3.28 -39.15
C GLY A 292 -14.68 3.88 -37.75
N GLN A 293 -13.71 3.46 -36.93
CA GLN A 293 -13.45 3.98 -35.58
C GLN A 293 -12.31 5.00 -35.62
N THR A 294 -12.37 5.98 -34.73
CA THR A 294 -11.25 6.89 -34.51
C THR A 294 -10.25 6.22 -33.55
N PRO A 295 -8.97 6.07 -33.94
CA PRO A 295 -7.95 5.55 -33.06
C PRO A 295 -7.77 6.45 -31.84
N TRP A 296 -7.65 5.84 -30.66
CA TRP A 296 -7.26 6.58 -29.48
C TRP A 296 -5.81 7.09 -29.64
N GLN A 297 -5.60 8.34 -29.38
CA GLN A 297 -4.27 8.96 -29.37
C GLN A 297 -3.93 9.38 -27.95
N SER A 298 -2.74 9.00 -27.49
CA SER A 298 -2.20 9.55 -26.27
C SER A 298 -1.97 11.06 -26.45
N LEU A 299 -2.45 11.86 -25.51
CA LEU A 299 -2.13 13.28 -25.45
C LEU A 299 -0.73 13.54 -24.88
N GLU A 300 -0.04 12.50 -24.47
CA GLU A 300 1.36 12.56 -24.03
C GLU A 300 2.26 12.37 -25.24
N VAL A 301 3.00 13.39 -25.54
CA VAL A 301 3.99 13.43 -26.63
C VAL A 301 5.37 13.18 -26.03
#